data_f76f12fcb138a96fb3fe76e0124c34f4
#
_entry.id   f76f12fcb138a96fb3fe76e0124c34f4
#
_cell.length_a   1.000
_cell.length_b   1.000
_cell.length_c   1.000
_cell.angle_alpha   90.00
_cell.angle_beta   90.00
_cell.angle_gamma   90.00
#
_symmetry.space_group_name_H-M   'P 1'
#
loop_
_entity.id
_entity.type
_entity.pdbx_description
1 polymer ?
#
loop_
_entity_poly.entity_id
_entity_poly.type
_entity_poly.pdbx_seq_one_letter_code
_entity_poly.pdbx_strand_id
1 'polypeptide(L)'
;MYVTGREIIPTTGRLQDALSFVTTITGSMNEKFDSNLAVSVELGGNPNKIWITGFWATMGDYQTFVEGYMADPKIQVAFNTADSVVSEAQDQIGQILRAPGERKQFAQMNTGRIRHTRYAEGVEFAMNAGELISSIAGTEM
;
A
#
# COMPACT_ATOMS: atom_id res chain seq x y z
N MET A 1 11.15 10.35 -0.32
CA MET A 1 9.87 9.78 0.19
C MET A 1 9.68 8.40 -0.43
N TYR A 2 9.09 7.48 0.32
CA TYR A 2 8.85 6.10 -0.13
C TYR A 2 7.40 5.72 0.12
N VAL A 3 6.90 4.80 -0.67
CA VAL A 3 5.59 4.18 -0.49
C VAL A 3 5.79 2.68 -0.29
N THR A 4 5.09 2.14 0.69
CA THR A 4 4.97 0.69 0.86
C THR A 4 3.55 0.26 0.57
N GLY A 5 3.40 -0.87 -0.09
CA GLY A 5 2.12 -1.51 -0.35
C GLY A 5 2.21 -2.98 0.05
N ARG A 6 1.29 -3.44 0.88
CA ARG A 6 1.09 -4.86 1.12
C ARG A 6 -0.20 -5.29 0.44
N GLU A 7 -0.08 -6.11 -0.58
CA GLU A 7 -1.20 -6.80 -1.20
C GLU A 7 -1.55 -8.01 -0.35
N ILE A 8 -2.82 -8.18 -0.03
CA ILE A 8 -3.33 -9.30 0.75
C ILE A 8 -4.43 -9.98 -0.05
N ILE A 9 -4.29 -11.28 -0.24
CA ILE A 9 -5.30 -12.14 -0.84
C ILE A 9 -6.02 -12.88 0.29
N PRO A 10 -7.30 -12.59 0.53
CA PRO A 10 -8.10 -13.32 1.50
C PRO A 10 -8.27 -14.80 1.14
N THR A 11 -8.37 -15.65 2.15
CA THR A 11 -8.83 -17.02 1.97
C THR A 11 -10.22 -17.03 1.32
N THR A 12 -10.46 -17.94 0.39
CA THR A 12 -11.74 -18.04 -0.37
C THR A 12 -12.94 -18.00 0.58
N GLY A 13 -13.87 -17.09 0.31
CA GLY A 13 -15.07 -16.88 1.12
C GLY A 13 -14.87 -16.12 2.44
N ARG A 14 -13.64 -15.66 2.75
CA ARG A 14 -13.31 -14.98 4.00
C ARG A 14 -12.94 -13.48 3.83
N LEU A 15 -13.39 -12.86 2.73
CA LEU A 15 -13.04 -11.46 2.45
C LEU A 15 -13.42 -10.50 3.60
N GLN A 16 -14.62 -10.64 4.16
CA GLN A 16 -15.08 -9.75 5.24
C GLN A 16 -14.29 -9.96 6.53
N ASP A 17 -13.96 -11.19 6.85
CA ASP A 17 -13.14 -11.51 8.02
C ASP A 17 -11.71 -10.99 7.85
N ALA A 18 -11.13 -11.18 6.66
CA ALA A 18 -9.81 -10.64 6.33
C ALA A 18 -9.81 -9.10 6.38
N LEU A 19 -10.83 -8.44 5.84
CA LEU A 19 -10.95 -6.99 5.89
C LEU A 19 -11.05 -6.48 7.32
N SER A 20 -11.87 -7.12 8.14
CA SER A 20 -12.00 -6.80 9.57
C SER A 20 -10.67 -6.98 10.30
N PHE A 21 -9.98 -8.08 10.08
CA PHE A 21 -8.66 -8.37 10.65
C PHE A 21 -7.64 -7.30 10.23
N VAL A 22 -7.52 -7.04 8.92
CA VAL A 22 -6.56 -6.07 8.38
C VAL A 22 -6.83 -4.67 8.89
N THR A 23 -8.09 -4.24 8.95
CA THR A 23 -8.47 -2.92 9.46
C THR A 23 -8.11 -2.78 10.94
N THR A 24 -8.39 -3.80 11.73
CA THR A 24 -8.11 -3.80 13.18
C THR A 24 -6.62 -3.73 13.45
N ILE A 25 -5.81 -4.58 12.78
CA ILE A 25 -4.37 -4.59 13.02
C ILE A 25 -3.69 -3.33 12.51
N THR A 26 -4.12 -2.81 11.36
CA THR A 26 -3.61 -1.54 10.81
C THR A 26 -3.94 -0.37 11.72
N GLY A 27 -5.16 -0.31 12.27
CA GLY A 27 -5.55 0.69 13.27
C GLY A 27 -4.66 0.64 14.52
N SER A 28 -4.41 -0.56 15.04
CA SER A 28 -3.52 -0.75 16.20
C SER A 28 -2.08 -0.34 15.91
N MET A 29 -1.58 -0.60 14.68
CA MET A 29 -0.24 -0.16 14.26
C MET A 29 -0.16 1.36 14.16
N ASN A 30 -1.17 2.00 13.56
CA ASN A 30 -1.22 3.45 13.43
C ASN A 30 -1.20 4.14 14.80
N GLU A 31 -2.02 3.66 15.72
CA GLU A 31 -2.09 4.20 17.08
C GLU A 31 -0.77 4.02 17.85
N LYS A 32 -0.17 2.85 17.74
CA LYS A 32 1.00 2.49 18.57
C LYS A 32 2.31 3.05 18.05
N PHE A 33 2.47 3.15 16.74
CA PHE A 33 3.73 3.54 16.09
C PHE A 33 3.64 4.89 15.37
N ASP A 34 2.58 5.66 15.62
CA ASP A 34 2.34 6.96 14.97
C ASP A 34 2.51 6.86 13.44
N SER A 35 2.03 5.75 12.87
CA SER A 35 2.07 5.50 11.44
C SER A 35 0.77 5.96 10.76
N ASN A 36 0.80 6.15 9.45
CA ASN A 36 -0.36 6.56 8.67
C ASN A 36 -0.63 5.56 7.56
N LEU A 37 -0.88 4.31 7.97
CA LEU A 37 -1.26 3.25 7.06
C LEU A 37 -2.73 3.39 6.66
N ALA A 38 -3.01 3.16 5.39
CA ALA A 38 -4.37 3.11 4.87
C ALA A 38 -4.72 1.71 4.38
N VAL A 39 -5.94 1.28 4.65
CA VAL A 39 -6.53 0.06 4.10
C VAL A 39 -7.45 0.43 2.95
N SER A 40 -7.32 -0.27 1.83
CA SER A 40 -8.20 -0.10 0.67
C SER A 40 -8.52 -1.44 0.02
N VAL A 41 -9.60 -1.47 -0.76
CA VAL A 41 -10.01 -2.62 -1.56
C VAL A 41 -10.10 -2.21 -3.03
N GLU A 42 -9.86 -3.14 -3.93
CA GLU A 42 -10.03 -2.88 -5.36
C GLU A 42 -11.52 -2.83 -5.72
N LEU A 43 -11.95 -1.75 -6.37
CA LEU A 43 -13.29 -1.64 -6.94
C LEU A 43 -13.32 -2.06 -8.42
N GLY A 44 -12.19 -1.95 -9.09
CA GLY A 44 -11.95 -2.42 -10.46
C GLY A 44 -10.77 -3.39 -10.45
N GLY A 45 -10.85 -4.49 -11.18
CA GLY A 45 -9.82 -5.52 -11.18
C GLY A 45 -10.21 -6.72 -10.32
N ASN A 46 -9.39 -7.14 -9.39
CA ASN A 46 -9.68 -8.28 -8.51
C ASN A 46 -10.33 -7.81 -7.19
N PRO A 47 -11.66 -7.99 -7.01
CA PRO A 47 -12.35 -7.52 -5.80
C PRO A 47 -11.94 -8.29 -4.53
N ASN A 48 -11.18 -9.38 -4.66
CA ASN A 48 -10.66 -10.15 -3.53
C ASN A 48 -9.26 -9.72 -3.12
N LYS A 49 -8.89 -8.46 -3.36
CA LYS A 49 -7.61 -7.90 -2.91
C LYS A 49 -7.84 -6.81 -1.88
N ILE A 50 -7.05 -6.87 -0.81
CA ILE A 50 -6.95 -5.80 0.20
C ILE A 50 -5.55 -5.23 0.11
N TRP A 51 -5.43 -3.92 0.17
CA TRP A 51 -4.16 -3.23 0.21
C TRP A 51 -3.97 -2.50 1.54
N ILE A 52 -2.76 -2.60 2.09
CA ILE A 52 -2.28 -1.71 3.14
C ILE A 52 -1.21 -0.82 2.51
N THR A 53 -1.41 0.49 2.52
CA THR A 53 -0.46 1.45 1.94
C THR A 53 0.07 2.38 3.01
N GLY A 54 1.39 2.55 3.07
CA GLY A 54 2.07 3.49 3.96
C GLY A 54 3.00 4.44 3.19
N PHE A 55 3.15 5.67 3.70
CA PHE A 55 4.07 6.67 3.16
C PHE A 55 5.12 7.02 4.22
N TRP A 56 6.39 7.09 3.79
CA TRP A 56 7.55 7.23 4.67
C TRP A 56 8.47 8.32 4.15
N ALA A 57 8.91 9.22 5.01
CA ALA A 57 9.87 10.26 4.63
C ALA A 57 11.20 9.62 4.21
N THR A 58 11.67 8.64 5.00
CA THR A 58 12.92 7.90 4.76
C THR A 58 12.71 6.39 4.86
N MET A 59 13.64 5.60 4.34
CA MET A 59 13.67 4.16 4.57
C MET A 59 13.97 3.80 6.03
N GLY A 60 14.67 4.68 6.76
CA GLY A 60 14.94 4.51 8.19
C GLY A 60 13.64 4.57 9.02
N ASP A 61 12.72 5.46 8.67
CA ASP A 61 11.42 5.54 9.34
C ASP A 61 10.62 4.25 9.14
N TYR A 62 10.62 3.73 7.90
CA TYR A 62 10.00 2.44 7.60
C TYR A 62 10.64 1.29 8.38
N GLN A 63 11.97 1.26 8.43
CA GLN A 63 12.69 0.22 9.18
C GLN A 63 12.34 0.27 10.67
N THR A 64 12.34 1.47 11.27
CA THR A 64 11.96 1.67 12.69
C THR A 64 10.54 1.17 12.96
N PHE A 65 9.60 1.45 12.05
CA PHE A 65 8.24 0.95 12.12
C PHE A 65 8.19 -0.59 12.06
N VAL A 66 8.92 -1.20 11.11
CA VAL A 66 8.97 -2.66 10.97
C VAL A 66 9.56 -3.32 12.21
N GLU A 67 10.68 -2.83 12.72
CA GLU A 67 11.30 -3.32 13.95
C GLU A 67 10.35 -3.19 15.14
N GLY A 68 9.62 -2.08 15.23
CA GLY A 68 8.64 -1.83 16.28
C GLY A 68 7.50 -2.86 16.27
N TYR A 69 6.83 -3.10 15.13
CA TYR A 69 5.73 -4.04 15.11
C TYR A 69 6.19 -5.51 15.19
N MET A 70 7.37 -5.82 14.69
CA MET A 70 7.94 -7.16 14.83
C MET A 70 8.32 -7.50 16.26
N ALA A 71 8.71 -6.52 17.06
CA ALA A 71 9.00 -6.69 18.48
C ALA A 71 7.75 -6.69 19.37
N ASP A 72 6.57 -6.36 18.83
CA ASP A 72 5.35 -6.27 19.61
C ASP A 72 4.64 -7.62 19.77
N PRO A 73 4.54 -8.18 21.00
CA PRO A 73 3.94 -9.49 21.20
C PRO A 73 2.46 -9.56 20.81
N LYS A 74 1.70 -8.47 20.97
CA LYS A 74 0.26 -8.45 20.63
C LYS A 74 0.05 -8.52 19.14
N ILE A 75 0.88 -7.77 18.38
CA ILE A 75 0.83 -7.78 16.92
C ILE A 75 1.29 -9.14 16.39
N GLN A 76 2.34 -9.75 16.98
CA GLN A 76 2.79 -11.07 16.58
C GLN A 76 1.72 -12.15 16.83
N VAL A 77 1.02 -12.10 17.96
CA VAL A 77 -0.11 -13.00 18.23
C VAL A 77 -1.22 -12.79 17.19
N ALA A 78 -1.53 -11.56 16.82
CA ALA A 78 -2.53 -11.29 15.79
C ALA A 78 -2.09 -11.87 14.43
N PHE A 79 -0.83 -11.69 14.02
CA PHE A 79 -0.31 -12.28 12.78
C PHE A 79 -0.39 -13.80 12.76
N ASN A 80 -0.15 -14.47 13.87
CA ASN A 80 -0.28 -15.93 13.97
C ASN A 80 -1.73 -16.42 13.72
N THR A 81 -2.72 -15.54 13.82
CA THR A 81 -4.12 -15.88 13.51
C THR A 81 -4.50 -15.54 12.06
N ALA A 82 -3.63 -14.81 11.34
CA ALA A 82 -3.90 -14.35 9.98
C ALA A 82 -4.10 -15.50 8.98
N ASP A 83 -3.41 -16.63 9.15
CA ASP A 83 -3.45 -17.78 8.22
C ASP A 83 -4.87 -18.33 8.04
N SER A 84 -5.77 -18.10 9.00
CA SER A 84 -7.17 -18.53 8.90
C SER A 84 -8.00 -17.66 7.93
N VAL A 85 -7.56 -16.45 7.63
CA VAL A 85 -8.31 -15.45 6.83
C VAL A 85 -7.53 -14.89 5.66
N VAL A 86 -6.20 -15.04 5.64
CA VAL A 86 -5.29 -14.58 4.58
C VAL A 86 -4.62 -15.79 3.95
N SER A 87 -4.72 -15.93 2.63
CA SER A 87 -4.05 -17.01 1.88
C SER A 87 -2.67 -16.60 1.36
N GLU A 88 -2.49 -15.32 1.05
CA GLU A 88 -1.25 -14.81 0.48
C GLU A 88 -1.07 -13.34 0.86
N ALA A 89 0.18 -12.94 1.09
CA ALA A 89 0.54 -11.54 1.26
C ALA A 89 1.85 -11.24 0.53
N GLN A 90 1.90 -10.10 -0.17
CA GLN A 90 3.07 -9.67 -0.91
C GLN A 90 3.38 -8.20 -0.61
N ASP A 91 4.64 -7.90 -0.28
CA ASP A 91 5.10 -6.54 -0.04
C ASP A 91 5.74 -5.93 -1.27
N GLN A 92 5.50 -4.64 -1.46
CA GLN A 92 6.12 -3.81 -2.47
C GLN A 92 6.63 -2.53 -1.82
N ILE A 93 7.81 -2.08 -2.26
CA ILE A 93 8.39 -0.81 -1.83
C ILE A 93 8.73 -0.02 -3.08
N GLY A 94 8.26 1.21 -3.14
CA GLY A 94 8.53 2.14 -4.23
C GLY A 94 9.15 3.44 -3.73
N GLN A 95 10.02 4.04 -4.54
CA GLN A 95 10.45 5.41 -4.35
C GLN A 95 9.47 6.34 -5.06
N ILE A 96 9.01 7.36 -4.34
CA ILE A 96 8.15 8.40 -4.90
C ILE A 96 9.03 9.43 -5.61
N LEU A 97 8.84 9.56 -6.91
CA LEU A 97 9.58 10.50 -7.76
C LEU A 97 8.91 11.88 -7.80
N ARG A 98 7.61 11.93 -7.55
CA ARG A 98 6.83 13.17 -7.44
C ARG A 98 6.00 13.10 -6.17
N ALA A 99 5.97 14.17 -5.39
CA ALA A 99 5.17 14.23 -4.17
C ALA A 99 3.69 13.96 -4.50
N PRO A 100 3.02 13.06 -3.76
CA PRO A 100 1.60 12.81 -3.95
C PRO A 100 0.81 14.06 -3.57
N GLY A 101 -0.32 14.25 -4.22
CA GLY A 101 -1.32 15.22 -3.82
C GLY A 101 -2.02 14.83 -2.51
N GLU A 102 -3.06 15.56 -2.17
CA GLU A 102 -3.86 15.28 -0.98
C GLU A 102 -4.55 13.91 -1.11
N ARG A 103 -4.54 13.12 -0.03
CA ARG A 103 -5.19 11.80 -0.01
C ARG A 103 -6.71 11.95 -0.15
N LYS A 104 -7.27 11.26 -1.13
CA LYS A 104 -8.72 11.21 -1.41
C LYS A 104 -9.30 9.84 -1.08
N GLN A 105 -10.63 9.75 -1.07
CA GLN A 105 -11.36 8.50 -0.81
C GLN A 105 -11.10 7.43 -1.86
N PHE A 106 -10.93 7.83 -3.11
CA PHE A 106 -10.63 6.92 -4.22
C PHE A 106 -9.27 7.25 -4.83
N ALA A 107 -8.55 6.21 -5.22
CA ALA A 107 -7.30 6.32 -5.95
C ALA A 107 -7.34 5.37 -7.16
N GLN A 108 -6.79 5.81 -8.26
CA GLN A 108 -6.52 4.97 -9.41
C GLN A 108 -5.03 4.69 -9.48
N MET A 109 -4.67 3.42 -9.58
CA MET A 109 -3.29 2.99 -9.78
C MET A 109 -3.12 2.39 -11.16
N ASN A 110 -2.17 2.95 -11.93
CA ASN A 110 -1.76 2.40 -13.21
C ASN A 110 -0.34 1.85 -13.05
N THR A 111 -0.13 0.62 -13.46
CA THR A 111 1.17 -0.03 -13.39
C THR A 111 1.72 -0.28 -14.79
N GLY A 112 3.03 -0.16 -14.94
CA GLY A 112 3.71 -0.42 -16.19
C GLY A 112 5.13 -0.95 -15.94
N ARG A 113 5.69 -1.64 -16.92
CA ARG A 113 7.08 -2.09 -16.89
C ARG A 113 7.91 -1.30 -17.87
N ILE A 114 8.95 -0.64 -17.36
CA ILE A 114 9.92 0.08 -18.18
C ILE A 114 11.01 -0.91 -18.59
N ARG A 115 11.36 -0.91 -19.89
CA ARG A 115 12.53 -1.68 -20.36
C ARG A 115 13.79 -1.14 -19.71
N HIS A 116 14.62 -2.01 -19.18
CA HIS A 116 15.83 -1.62 -18.46
C HIS A 116 16.73 -0.66 -19.26
N THR A 117 16.87 -0.88 -20.57
CA THR A 117 17.69 -0.06 -21.46
C THR A 117 17.09 1.32 -21.77
N ARG A 118 15.84 1.59 -21.38
CA ARG A 118 15.12 2.85 -21.64
C ARG A 118 14.51 3.42 -20.35
N TYR A 119 15.18 3.22 -19.22
CA TYR A 119 14.63 3.58 -17.92
C TYR A 119 14.32 5.10 -17.83
N ALA A 120 15.27 5.96 -18.21
CA ALA A 120 15.08 7.41 -18.13
C ALA A 120 13.88 7.90 -18.97
N GLU A 121 13.78 7.43 -20.21
CA GLU A 121 12.67 7.75 -21.11
C GLU A 121 11.32 7.24 -20.57
N GLY A 122 11.33 6.05 -19.96
CA GLY A 122 10.14 5.47 -19.36
C GLY A 122 9.66 6.24 -18.15
N VAL A 123 10.56 6.75 -17.31
CA VAL A 123 10.23 7.62 -16.17
C VAL A 123 9.67 8.95 -16.67
N GLU A 124 10.32 9.61 -17.65
CA GLU A 124 9.84 10.85 -18.25
C GLU A 124 8.44 10.69 -18.85
N PHE A 125 8.22 9.60 -19.60
CA PHE A 125 6.90 9.27 -20.13
C PHE A 125 5.86 9.12 -19.03
N ALA A 126 6.16 8.39 -17.96
CA ALA A 126 5.24 8.17 -16.85
C ALA A 126 4.87 9.48 -16.14
N MET A 127 5.85 10.37 -15.94
CA MET A 127 5.63 11.69 -15.33
C MET A 127 4.72 12.57 -16.21
N ASN A 128 5.01 12.65 -17.51
CA ASN A 128 4.23 13.45 -18.46
C ASN A 128 2.81 12.89 -18.63
N ALA A 129 2.65 11.58 -18.72
CA ALA A 129 1.35 10.92 -18.80
C ALA A 129 0.51 11.20 -17.56
N GLY A 130 1.11 11.15 -16.38
CA GLY A 130 0.43 11.47 -15.14
C GLY A 130 -0.02 12.93 -15.07
N GLU A 131 0.81 13.88 -15.48
CA GLU A 131 0.42 15.30 -15.56
C GLU A 131 -0.76 15.52 -16.51
N LEU A 132 -0.73 14.87 -17.66
CA LEU A 132 -1.82 14.96 -18.64
C LEU A 132 -3.12 14.39 -18.06
N ILE A 133 -3.07 13.20 -17.44
CA ILE A 133 -4.25 12.57 -16.81
C ILE A 133 -4.80 13.48 -15.71
N SER A 134 -3.94 14.01 -14.86
CA SER A 134 -4.31 14.93 -13.78
C SER A 134 -5.01 16.17 -14.30
N SER A 135 -4.49 16.78 -15.38
CA SER A 135 -5.07 17.96 -16.00
C SER A 135 -6.43 17.71 -16.65
N ILE A 136 -6.64 16.55 -17.26
CA ILE A 136 -7.91 16.16 -17.91
C ILE A 136 -8.96 15.79 -16.87
N ALA A 137 -8.56 15.02 -15.87
CA ALA A 137 -9.48 14.50 -14.84
C ALA A 137 -9.80 15.54 -13.75
N GLY A 138 -9.08 16.66 -13.69
CA GLY A 138 -9.18 17.63 -12.60
C GLY A 138 -8.80 17.02 -11.24
N THR A 139 -7.93 16.01 -11.26
CA THR A 139 -7.47 15.28 -10.08
C THR A 139 -6.02 15.63 -9.78
N GLU A 140 -5.62 15.57 -8.53
CA GLU A 140 -4.22 15.65 -8.13
C GLU A 140 -3.56 14.28 -8.24
N MET A 141 -2.29 14.25 -8.68
CA MET A 141 -1.46 13.05 -8.64
C MET A 141 -0.51 13.10 -7.46
#